data_bd308e6b21953385c5ef76bf94bfe7fa
#
_entry.id   bd308e6b21953385c5ef76bf94bfe7fa
#
_cell.length_a   1.000
_cell.length_b   1.000
_cell.length_c   1.000
_cell.angle_alpha   90.00
_cell.angle_beta   90.00
_cell.angle_gamma   90.00
#
_symmetry.space_group_name_H-M   'P 1'
#
loop_
_entity.id
_entity.type
_entity.pdbx_description
1 polymer ?
#
loop_
_entity_poly.entity_id
_entity_poly.type
_entity_poly.pdbx_seq_one_letter_code
_entity_poly.pdbx_strand_id
1 'polypeptide(L)'
;MELLQYFKRLKWEFLFVTFLIVINAGFLTLAGISSANALSAVAKLKAERFFMWVALMGGAYIFYAIVNCLVNVEQTRLAQNVDKLIRNDIAQDLSQTSYSGFHQQTVATYNSWLTNDITTINNFGVEDFMMIIRQISEIVFGMLTLAYFNVSLVVTVIILTIIMGVVPNLFSKILAKRSLEYTHANERLVNSINDVLNGFNTLFLANLPQTIVKKINGASDDVKKHSLNYSKTAGITQAITNGLAFISQVIILGQTGWLILHQLTPVGTISGAQFFASTIFAELSGISFNWQEFKSVKPIIEKFKTIPLKTVDGALPADFKLSNLELDKVSYQYSGQDKPIFENLNLNFKLKNKYILMGDSAAGKSTLLNLISGLLRDYQGKIEISDVEYNQISDKDLHDQITYLQQDPYIFTASLGWNLTLGRQVSKAKISEVIKECGLEDLIAKLPDGMDTVLADQGKQLSGGQKQRVAFARALLRDTPIYLLDEATSALDKASSVQLERLILTQKDKTVIMVTHHLRDEVKQLADQVVDLNELKKN
;
A
#
# COMPACT_ATOMS: atom_id res chain seq x y z
N MET A 1 4.20 6.44 18.79
CA MET A 1 3.36 6.57 17.60
C MET A 1 4.23 6.31 16.38
N GLU A 2 3.85 5.37 15.54
CA GLU A 2 4.71 4.85 14.45
C GLU A 2 5.00 5.90 13.36
N LEU A 3 4.04 6.75 13.01
CA LEU A 3 4.27 7.81 12.04
C LEU A 3 5.39 8.79 12.47
N LEU A 4 5.54 9.03 13.76
CA LEU A 4 6.61 9.88 14.28
C LEU A 4 8.02 9.32 14.03
N GLN A 5 8.17 8.01 13.77
CA GLN A 5 9.45 7.43 13.39
C GLN A 5 9.88 7.91 12.00
N TYR A 6 8.95 8.09 11.07
CA TYR A 6 9.24 8.63 9.73
C TYR A 6 9.67 10.09 9.82
N PHE A 7 9.03 10.90 10.66
CA PHE A 7 9.49 12.28 10.91
C PHE A 7 10.89 12.32 11.55
N LYS A 8 11.23 11.35 12.42
CA LYS A 8 12.60 11.24 12.94
C LYS A 8 13.61 10.89 11.86
N ARG A 9 13.26 10.05 10.88
CA ARG A 9 14.12 9.74 9.72
C ARG A 9 14.32 10.97 8.82
N LEU A 10 13.34 11.88 8.74
CA LEU A 10 13.34 13.12 7.97
C LEU A 10 13.45 14.38 8.86
N LYS A 11 14.20 14.27 9.97
CA LYS A 11 14.22 15.31 11.03
C LYS A 11 14.55 16.72 10.54
N TRP A 12 15.44 16.87 9.58
CA TRP A 12 15.83 18.20 9.08
C TRP A 12 14.76 18.83 8.21
N GLU A 13 14.11 18.06 7.35
CA GLU A 13 12.97 18.52 6.54
C GLU A 13 11.79 18.88 7.44
N PHE A 14 11.47 18.01 8.41
CA PHE A 14 10.43 18.25 9.39
C PHE A 14 10.68 19.53 10.20
N LEU A 15 11.89 19.75 10.72
CA LEU A 15 12.24 20.95 11.46
C LEU A 15 12.17 22.21 10.59
N PHE A 16 12.59 22.11 9.33
CA PHE A 16 12.52 23.23 8.40
C PHE A 16 11.08 23.64 8.09
N VAL A 17 10.19 22.69 7.81
CA VAL A 17 8.76 22.96 7.60
C VAL A 17 8.14 23.57 8.85
N THR A 18 8.42 23.00 10.03
CA THR A 18 7.94 23.54 11.31
C THR A 18 8.41 24.97 11.52
N PHE A 19 9.66 25.27 11.23
CA PHE A 19 10.20 26.64 11.32
C PHE A 19 9.48 27.60 10.39
N LEU A 20 9.22 27.22 9.13
CA LEU A 20 8.46 28.02 8.19
C LEU A 20 7.01 28.28 8.68
N ILE A 21 6.36 27.27 9.25
CA ILE A 21 5.01 27.39 9.82
C ILE A 21 5.00 28.41 10.98
N VAL A 22 5.99 28.34 11.87
CA VAL A 22 6.09 29.27 13.00
C VAL A 22 6.33 30.70 12.52
N ILE A 23 7.21 30.91 11.54
CA ILE A 23 7.43 32.23 10.93
C ILE A 23 6.15 32.74 10.26
N ASN A 24 5.44 31.89 9.55
CA ASN A 24 4.17 32.25 8.89
C ASN A 24 3.15 32.75 9.91
N ALA A 25 2.95 32.02 11.02
CA ALA A 25 2.10 32.46 12.12
C ALA A 25 2.56 33.82 12.74
N GLY A 26 3.87 34.04 12.80
CA GLY A 26 4.45 35.31 13.23
C GLY A 26 4.06 36.48 12.32
N PHE A 27 4.11 36.32 11.00
CA PHE A 27 3.67 37.37 10.07
C PHE A 27 2.18 37.67 10.15
N LEU A 28 1.34 36.65 10.32
CA LEU A 28 -0.09 36.82 10.54
C LEU A 28 -0.36 37.59 11.83
N THR A 29 0.36 37.28 12.90
CA THR A 29 0.29 37.95 14.18
C THR A 29 0.74 39.42 14.05
N LEU A 30 1.83 39.69 13.34
CA LEU A 30 2.31 41.05 13.07
C LEU A 30 1.26 41.87 12.32
N ALA A 31 0.56 41.30 11.36
CA ALA A 31 -0.53 41.95 10.66
C ALA A 31 -1.69 42.30 11.62
N GLY A 32 -2.08 41.40 12.52
CA GLY A 32 -3.10 41.64 13.54
C GLY A 32 -2.71 42.75 14.54
N ILE A 33 -1.46 42.76 15.03
CA ILE A 33 -0.92 43.81 15.90
C ILE A 33 -0.90 45.15 15.16
N SER A 34 -0.49 45.17 13.90
CA SER A 34 -0.43 46.37 13.07
C SER A 34 -1.82 46.95 12.86
N SER A 35 -2.84 46.13 12.63
CA SER A 35 -4.24 46.55 12.54
C SER A 35 -4.73 47.24 13.82
N ALA A 36 -4.46 46.66 14.99
CA ALA A 36 -4.82 47.20 16.28
C ALA A 36 -4.13 48.58 16.53
N ASN A 37 -2.85 48.67 16.21
CA ASN A 37 -2.10 49.93 16.36
C ASN A 37 -2.52 50.99 15.36
N ALA A 38 -2.87 50.63 14.13
CA ALA A 38 -3.43 51.53 13.13
C ALA A 38 -4.73 52.17 13.64
N LEU A 39 -5.66 51.36 14.18
CA LEU A 39 -6.91 51.87 14.76
C LEU A 39 -6.66 52.77 15.97
N SER A 40 -5.68 52.44 16.83
CA SER A 40 -5.27 53.28 17.94
C SER A 40 -4.68 54.62 17.48
N ALA A 41 -3.97 54.66 16.36
CA ALA A 41 -3.41 55.87 15.78
C ALA A 41 -4.50 56.79 15.21
N VAL A 42 -5.54 56.21 14.56
CA VAL A 42 -6.72 56.97 14.10
C VAL A 42 -7.46 57.58 15.27
N ALA A 43 -7.72 56.84 16.34
CA ALA A 43 -8.39 57.32 17.53
C ALA A 43 -7.66 58.51 18.20
N LYS A 44 -6.32 58.60 17.99
CA LYS A 44 -5.46 59.70 18.47
C LYS A 44 -5.17 60.75 17.43
N LEU A 45 -5.83 60.71 16.24
CA LEU A 45 -5.66 61.63 15.10
C LEU A 45 -4.19 61.74 14.63
N LYS A 46 -3.39 60.65 14.72
CA LYS A 46 -1.97 60.62 14.34
C LYS A 46 -1.81 60.00 12.94
N ALA A 47 -1.99 60.78 11.88
CA ALA A 47 -1.98 60.32 10.50
C ALA A 47 -0.69 59.58 10.10
N GLU A 48 0.50 60.11 10.42
CA GLU A 48 1.77 59.46 10.09
C GLU A 48 1.89 58.04 10.67
N ARG A 49 1.52 57.89 11.96
CA ARG A 49 1.54 56.56 12.61
C ARG A 49 0.51 55.61 12.02
N PHE A 50 -0.64 56.12 11.60
CA PHE A 50 -1.65 55.32 10.92
C PHE A 50 -1.10 54.74 9.63
N PHE A 51 -0.56 55.60 8.74
CA PHE A 51 -0.01 55.10 7.46
C PHE A 51 1.19 54.18 7.65
N MET A 52 2.04 54.42 8.65
CA MET A 52 3.14 53.53 9.01
C MET A 52 2.63 52.14 9.39
N TRP A 53 1.61 52.02 10.26
CA TRP A 53 1.05 50.72 10.67
C TRP A 53 0.30 50.02 9.53
N VAL A 54 -0.38 50.78 8.66
CA VAL A 54 -1.02 50.22 7.45
C VAL A 54 0.01 49.65 6.48
N ALA A 55 1.12 50.39 6.27
CA ALA A 55 2.21 49.88 5.43
C ALA A 55 2.86 48.62 6.00
N LEU A 56 3.09 48.58 7.33
CA LEU A 56 3.62 47.40 8.01
C LEU A 56 2.65 46.22 7.92
N MET A 57 1.34 46.43 8.08
CA MET A 57 0.31 45.42 7.92
C MET A 57 0.31 44.88 6.49
N GLY A 58 0.38 45.74 5.47
CA GLY A 58 0.46 45.31 4.07
C GLY A 58 1.70 44.50 3.78
N GLY A 59 2.88 44.94 4.29
CA GLY A 59 4.12 44.17 4.19
C GLY A 59 4.02 42.80 4.87
N ALA A 60 3.44 42.74 6.08
CA ALA A 60 3.26 41.49 6.82
C ALA A 60 2.37 40.49 6.05
N TYR A 61 1.27 40.94 5.42
CA TYR A 61 0.44 40.07 4.60
C TYR A 61 1.15 39.58 3.33
N ILE A 62 1.97 40.41 2.69
CA ILE A 62 2.77 40.02 1.54
C ILE A 62 3.76 38.92 1.94
N PHE A 63 4.51 39.11 3.03
CA PHE A 63 5.44 38.12 3.55
C PHE A 63 4.71 36.84 4.01
N TYR A 64 3.56 36.97 4.68
CA TYR A 64 2.70 35.84 5.03
C TYR A 64 2.36 35.01 3.78
N ALA A 65 1.90 35.68 2.70
CA ALA A 65 1.53 34.96 1.46
C ALA A 65 2.73 34.26 0.81
N ILE A 66 3.90 34.91 0.78
CA ILE A 66 5.14 34.31 0.23
C ILE A 66 5.56 33.09 1.07
N VAL A 67 5.63 33.25 2.40
CA VAL A 67 6.04 32.18 3.31
C VAL A 67 5.00 31.04 3.28
N ASN A 68 3.70 31.36 3.20
CA ASN A 68 2.66 30.33 3.07
C ASN A 68 2.81 29.49 1.80
N CYS A 69 3.19 30.11 0.68
CA CYS A 69 3.51 29.38 -0.54
C CYS A 69 4.70 28.43 -0.32
N LEU A 70 5.76 28.87 0.34
CA LEU A 70 6.91 28.02 0.68
C LEU A 70 6.51 26.89 1.64
N VAL A 71 5.70 27.18 2.65
CA VAL A 71 5.16 26.16 3.58
C VAL A 71 4.44 25.06 2.80
N ASN A 72 3.53 25.42 1.90
CA ASN A 72 2.77 24.43 1.13
C ASN A 72 3.67 23.54 0.26
N VAL A 73 4.68 24.12 -0.40
CA VAL A 73 5.62 23.36 -1.25
C VAL A 73 6.46 22.41 -0.40
N GLU A 74 7.05 22.90 0.70
CA GLU A 74 7.92 22.08 1.55
C GLU A 74 7.15 21.05 2.37
N GLN A 75 5.91 21.35 2.76
CA GLN A 75 5.01 20.39 3.39
C GLN A 75 4.66 19.25 2.44
N THR A 76 4.33 19.56 1.18
CA THR A 76 4.10 18.54 0.15
C THR A 76 5.35 17.70 -0.10
N ARG A 77 6.53 18.32 -0.16
CA ARG A 77 7.81 17.59 -0.30
C ARG A 77 8.03 16.62 0.87
N LEU A 78 7.85 17.08 2.10
CA LEU A 78 7.96 16.24 3.30
C LEU A 78 6.97 15.06 3.24
N ALA A 79 5.72 15.32 2.88
CA ALA A 79 4.67 14.31 2.77
C ALA A 79 5.04 13.23 1.74
N GLN A 80 5.49 13.63 0.54
CA GLN A 80 5.91 12.68 -0.49
C GLN A 80 7.18 11.89 -0.12
N ASN A 81 8.08 12.48 0.67
CA ASN A 81 9.24 11.76 1.19
C ASN A 81 8.84 10.73 2.26
N VAL A 82 7.86 11.05 3.12
CA VAL A 82 7.26 10.07 4.05
C VAL A 82 6.59 8.93 3.27
N ASP A 83 5.78 9.23 2.26
CA ASP A 83 5.13 8.24 1.40
C ASP A 83 6.15 7.31 0.75
N LYS A 84 7.24 7.87 0.23
CA LYS A 84 8.35 7.09 -0.36
C LYS A 84 8.99 6.15 0.66
N LEU A 85 9.22 6.61 1.89
CA LEU A 85 9.80 5.77 2.94
C LEU A 85 8.86 4.63 3.32
N ILE A 86 7.55 4.89 3.46
CA ILE A 86 6.56 3.84 3.77
C ILE A 86 6.52 2.80 2.64
N ARG A 87 6.46 3.24 1.36
CA ARG A 87 6.49 2.33 0.21
C ARG A 87 7.75 1.46 0.19
N ASN A 88 8.90 2.06 0.50
CA ASN A 88 10.17 1.33 0.55
C ASN A 88 10.17 0.29 1.68
N ASP A 89 9.67 0.65 2.87
CA ASP A 89 9.60 -0.28 4.01
C ASP A 89 8.67 -1.47 3.67
N ILE A 90 7.47 -1.22 3.12
CA ILE A 90 6.55 -2.28 2.65
C ILE A 90 7.20 -3.13 1.56
N ALA A 91 7.86 -2.52 0.56
CA ALA A 91 8.52 -3.25 -0.52
C ALA A 91 9.68 -4.12 0.00
N GLN A 92 10.43 -3.64 0.99
CA GLN A 92 11.47 -4.40 1.64
C GLN A 92 10.89 -5.61 2.39
N ASP A 93 9.82 -5.43 3.17
CA ASP A 93 9.15 -6.51 3.89
C ASP A 93 8.58 -7.55 2.90
N LEU A 94 7.95 -7.10 1.80
CA LEU A 94 7.49 -7.99 0.73
C LEU A 94 8.64 -8.76 0.06
N SER A 95 9.81 -8.15 -0.09
CA SER A 95 10.99 -8.83 -0.66
C SER A 95 11.56 -9.91 0.26
N GLN A 96 11.25 -9.84 1.55
CA GLN A 96 11.72 -10.77 2.59
C GLN A 96 10.63 -11.73 3.07
N THR A 97 9.42 -11.66 2.50
CA THR A 97 8.34 -12.60 2.87
C THR A 97 8.51 -13.96 2.20
N SER A 98 7.92 -15.00 2.79
CA SER A 98 7.82 -16.32 2.15
C SER A 98 6.68 -16.36 1.12
N TYR A 99 6.66 -17.37 0.26
CA TYR A 99 5.57 -17.57 -0.69
C TYR A 99 4.20 -17.71 0.01
N SER A 100 4.11 -18.53 1.05
CA SER A 100 2.89 -18.67 1.84
C SER A 100 2.50 -17.38 2.55
N GLY A 101 3.49 -16.63 3.06
CA GLY A 101 3.28 -15.33 3.67
C GLY A 101 2.70 -14.31 2.70
N PHE A 102 3.25 -14.24 1.48
CA PHE A 102 2.72 -13.38 0.43
C PHE A 102 1.26 -13.70 0.08
N HIS A 103 0.90 -14.99 0.02
CA HIS A 103 -0.43 -15.44 -0.36
C HIS A 103 -1.47 -15.41 0.78
N GLN A 104 -1.09 -14.97 1.99
CA GLN A 104 -2.06 -14.68 3.05
C GLN A 104 -2.93 -13.47 2.72
N GLN A 105 -2.45 -12.59 1.87
CA GLN A 105 -3.20 -11.44 1.36
C GLN A 105 -3.35 -11.52 -0.16
N THR A 106 -4.35 -10.82 -0.69
CA THR A 106 -4.51 -10.71 -2.15
C THR A 106 -3.60 -9.62 -2.73
N VAL A 107 -3.27 -9.73 -4.02
CA VAL A 107 -2.54 -8.67 -4.75
C VAL A 107 -3.30 -7.34 -4.68
N ALA A 108 -4.65 -7.38 -4.71
CA ALA A 108 -5.49 -6.19 -4.57
C ALA A 108 -5.31 -5.52 -3.20
N THR A 109 -5.14 -6.31 -2.13
CA THR A 109 -4.85 -5.81 -0.78
C THR A 109 -3.50 -5.08 -0.74
N TYR A 110 -2.43 -5.69 -1.26
CA TYR A 110 -1.11 -5.05 -1.33
C TYR A 110 -1.12 -3.79 -2.20
N ASN A 111 -1.85 -3.81 -3.31
CA ASN A 111 -2.02 -2.62 -4.14
C ASN A 111 -2.71 -1.49 -3.36
N SER A 112 -3.77 -1.81 -2.58
CA SER A 112 -4.42 -0.82 -1.70
C SER A 112 -3.46 -0.25 -0.66
N TRP A 113 -2.60 -1.08 -0.05
CA TRP A 113 -1.58 -0.62 0.91
C TRP A 113 -0.61 0.37 0.30
N LEU A 114 -0.11 0.08 -0.91
CA LEU A 114 0.89 0.90 -1.61
C LEU A 114 0.31 2.16 -2.27
N THR A 115 -1.03 2.29 -2.33
CA THR A 115 -1.74 3.42 -2.95
C THR A 115 -2.69 4.11 -1.98
N ASN A 116 -3.88 3.55 -1.77
CA ASN A 116 -4.96 4.18 -1.01
C ASN A 116 -4.64 4.38 0.47
N ASP A 117 -4.04 3.37 1.11
CA ASP A 117 -3.69 3.46 2.53
C ASP A 117 -2.60 4.51 2.76
N ILE A 118 -1.60 4.60 1.86
CA ILE A 118 -0.57 5.66 1.93
C ILE A 118 -1.19 7.04 1.72
N THR A 119 -2.11 7.20 0.76
CA THR A 119 -2.82 8.46 0.57
C THR A 119 -3.60 8.86 1.84
N THR A 120 -4.22 7.90 2.50
CA THR A 120 -4.93 8.12 3.77
C THR A 120 -3.97 8.53 4.89
N ILE A 121 -2.79 7.89 4.97
CA ILE A 121 -1.73 8.27 5.92
C ILE A 121 -1.21 9.69 5.65
N ASN A 122 -1.07 10.06 4.38
CA ASN A 122 -0.65 11.39 4.00
C ASN A 122 -1.67 12.43 4.47
N ASN A 123 -2.94 12.30 4.03
CA ASN A 123 -3.98 13.28 4.29
C ASN A 123 -4.27 13.42 5.80
N PHE A 124 -4.52 12.31 6.48
CA PHE A 124 -4.93 12.32 7.90
C PHE A 124 -3.77 12.18 8.89
N GLY A 125 -2.61 11.73 8.42
CA GLY A 125 -1.42 11.58 9.26
C GLY A 125 -0.47 12.75 9.15
N VAL A 126 0.07 12.98 7.95
CA VAL A 126 1.13 13.97 7.74
C VAL A 126 0.55 15.38 7.70
N GLU A 127 -0.47 15.61 6.86
CA GLU A 127 -1.07 16.94 6.69
C GLU A 127 -1.74 17.44 7.98
N ASP A 128 -2.53 16.57 8.65
CA ASP A 128 -3.19 16.95 9.90
C ASP A 128 -2.18 17.23 11.02
N PHE A 129 -1.09 16.46 11.08
CA PHE A 129 -0.05 16.74 12.07
C PHE A 129 0.62 18.11 11.84
N MET A 130 0.89 18.48 10.57
CA MET A 130 1.41 19.80 10.22
C MET A 130 0.39 20.91 10.50
N MET A 131 -0.90 20.62 10.26
CA MET A 131 -1.98 21.55 10.60
C MET A 131 -2.06 21.79 12.11
N ILE A 132 -1.91 20.75 12.94
CA ILE A 132 -1.85 20.89 14.40
C ILE A 132 -0.68 21.79 14.83
N ILE A 133 0.50 21.63 14.21
CA ILE A 133 1.66 22.51 14.50
C ILE A 133 1.34 23.97 14.15
N ARG A 134 0.69 24.22 13.01
CA ARG A 134 0.23 25.55 12.60
C ARG A 134 -0.74 26.13 13.62
N GLN A 135 -1.77 25.39 13.98
CA GLN A 135 -2.80 25.78 14.94
C GLN A 135 -2.20 26.10 16.32
N ILE A 136 -1.30 25.26 16.82
CA ILE A 136 -0.59 25.53 18.08
C ILE A 136 0.22 26.83 17.96
N SER A 137 0.92 27.04 16.85
CA SER A 137 1.73 28.26 16.65
C SER A 137 0.85 29.52 16.67
N GLU A 138 -0.28 29.51 15.96
CA GLU A 138 -1.22 30.64 15.92
C GLU A 138 -1.87 30.89 17.27
N ILE A 139 -2.22 29.87 18.03
CA ILE A 139 -2.73 30.00 19.40
C ILE A 139 -1.67 30.61 20.31
N VAL A 140 -0.43 30.14 20.29
CA VAL A 140 0.66 30.65 21.13
C VAL A 140 0.91 32.14 20.84
N PHE A 141 1.05 32.52 19.58
CA PHE A 141 1.24 33.91 19.20
C PHE A 141 0.02 34.79 19.55
N GLY A 142 -1.20 34.24 19.33
CA GLY A 142 -2.43 34.91 19.72
C GLY A 142 -2.53 35.15 21.22
N MET A 143 -2.22 34.16 22.05
CA MET A 143 -2.20 34.29 23.51
C MET A 143 -1.16 35.28 23.99
N LEU A 144 0.06 35.27 23.43
CA LEU A 144 1.12 36.24 23.75
C LEU A 144 0.67 37.66 23.40
N THR A 145 -0.01 37.86 22.27
CA THR A 145 -0.52 39.17 21.88
C THR A 145 -1.66 39.66 22.77
N LEU A 146 -2.58 38.76 23.14
CA LEU A 146 -3.63 39.11 24.11
C LEU A 146 -3.04 39.50 25.48
N ALA A 147 -2.00 38.78 25.94
CA ALA A 147 -1.27 39.10 27.16
C ALA A 147 -0.60 40.48 27.09
N TYR A 148 -0.05 40.83 25.93
CA TYR A 148 0.52 42.16 25.68
C TYR A 148 -0.54 43.27 25.78
N PHE A 149 -1.77 43.04 25.32
CA PHE A 149 -2.85 43.98 25.45
C PHE A 149 -3.35 44.09 26.90
N ASN A 150 -3.76 42.94 27.47
CA ASN A 150 -4.15 42.83 28.88
C ASN A 150 -4.26 41.36 29.31
N VAL A 151 -3.62 41.01 30.42
CA VAL A 151 -3.62 39.61 30.94
C VAL A 151 -5.04 39.08 31.25
N SER A 152 -5.98 39.98 31.62
CA SER A 152 -7.38 39.55 31.90
C SER A 152 -8.06 38.97 30.67
N LEU A 153 -7.72 39.40 29.45
CA LEU A 153 -8.23 38.85 28.20
C LEU A 153 -7.78 37.38 28.03
N VAL A 154 -6.52 37.09 28.38
CA VAL A 154 -6.00 35.71 28.34
C VAL A 154 -6.79 34.79 29.27
N VAL A 155 -7.03 35.24 30.51
CA VAL A 155 -7.80 34.43 31.49
C VAL A 155 -9.22 34.15 30.96
N THR A 156 -9.88 35.16 30.40
CA THR A 156 -11.22 35.02 29.82
C THR A 156 -11.20 34.03 28.63
N VAL A 157 -10.23 34.16 27.71
CA VAL A 157 -10.08 33.26 26.56
C VAL A 157 -9.85 31.81 27.03
N ILE A 158 -9.02 31.60 28.05
CA ILE A 158 -8.79 30.25 28.61
C ILE A 158 -10.09 29.64 29.17
N ILE A 159 -10.86 30.40 29.96
CA ILE A 159 -12.14 29.95 30.53
C ILE A 159 -13.13 29.57 29.40
N LEU A 160 -13.28 30.47 28.41
CA LEU A 160 -14.17 30.22 27.27
C LEU A 160 -13.74 29.02 26.44
N THR A 161 -12.42 28.81 26.25
CA THR A 161 -11.83 27.67 25.59
C THR A 161 -12.20 26.36 26.28
N ILE A 162 -12.09 26.31 27.60
CA ILE A 162 -12.47 25.11 28.39
C ILE A 162 -13.95 24.79 28.18
N ILE A 163 -14.82 25.81 28.24
CA ILE A 163 -16.25 25.64 27.98
C ILE A 163 -16.52 25.10 26.58
N MET A 164 -15.86 25.66 25.56
CA MET A 164 -15.99 25.23 24.17
C MET A 164 -15.49 23.81 23.94
N GLY A 165 -14.45 23.36 24.66
CA GLY A 165 -13.91 22.01 24.55
C GLY A 165 -14.81 20.94 25.17
N VAL A 166 -15.61 21.28 26.17
CA VAL A 166 -16.53 20.32 26.83
C VAL A 166 -17.73 19.96 25.95
N VAL A 167 -18.30 20.94 25.24
CA VAL A 167 -19.58 20.77 24.52
C VAL A 167 -19.50 19.72 23.38
N PRO A 168 -18.52 19.72 22.47
CA PRO A 168 -18.41 18.68 21.44
C PRO A 168 -18.29 17.26 22.02
N ASN A 169 -17.64 17.13 23.19
CA ASN A 169 -17.48 15.82 23.85
C ASN A 169 -18.81 15.23 24.32
N LEU A 170 -19.82 16.03 24.61
CA LEU A 170 -21.14 15.55 24.98
C LEU A 170 -21.84 14.83 23.82
N PHE A 171 -21.52 15.20 22.57
CA PHE A 171 -22.10 14.62 21.36
C PHE A 171 -21.24 13.53 20.73
N SER A 172 -20.00 13.35 21.19
CA SER A 172 -19.01 12.44 20.59
C SER A 172 -19.49 11.01 20.44
N LYS A 173 -20.17 10.45 21.45
CA LYS A 173 -20.71 9.08 21.42
C LYS A 173 -21.81 8.90 20.36
N ILE A 174 -22.71 9.89 20.23
CA ILE A 174 -23.79 9.86 19.25
C ILE A 174 -23.22 9.99 17.85
N LEU A 175 -22.26 10.91 17.67
CA LEU A 175 -21.58 11.15 16.39
C LEU A 175 -20.81 9.90 15.94
N ALA A 176 -20.05 9.28 16.85
CA ALA A 176 -19.31 8.04 16.57
C ALA A 176 -20.26 6.89 16.15
N LYS A 177 -21.41 6.73 16.82
CA LYS A 177 -22.42 5.73 16.44
C LYS A 177 -22.95 5.99 15.03
N ARG A 178 -23.32 7.25 14.71
CA ARG A 178 -23.83 7.61 13.38
C ARG A 178 -22.79 7.48 12.28
N SER A 179 -21.53 7.79 12.58
CA SER A 179 -20.41 7.57 11.68
C SER A 179 -20.24 6.08 11.35
N LEU A 180 -20.30 5.20 12.35
CA LEU A 180 -20.20 3.76 12.16
C LEU A 180 -21.37 3.21 11.31
N GLU A 181 -22.60 3.66 11.58
CA GLU A 181 -23.78 3.28 10.77
C GLU A 181 -23.62 3.69 9.29
N TYR A 182 -23.04 4.87 9.04
CA TYR A 182 -22.74 5.36 7.69
C TYR A 182 -21.62 4.54 7.03
N THR A 183 -20.56 4.20 7.75
CA THR A 183 -19.47 3.34 7.25
C THR A 183 -20.00 1.97 6.82
N HIS A 184 -20.82 1.31 7.66
CA HIS A 184 -21.42 0.03 7.31
C HIS A 184 -22.37 0.10 6.11
N ALA A 185 -23.08 1.22 5.93
CA ALA A 185 -23.90 1.41 4.74
C ALA A 185 -23.03 1.53 3.47
N ASN A 186 -21.89 2.21 3.53
CA ASN A 186 -20.91 2.27 2.44
C ASN A 186 -20.31 0.90 2.11
N GLU A 187 -19.96 0.11 3.11
CA GLU A 187 -19.46 -1.27 2.91
C GLU A 187 -20.50 -2.13 2.17
N ARG A 188 -21.79 -2.04 2.57
CA ARG A 188 -22.88 -2.74 1.87
C ARG A 188 -23.05 -2.27 0.42
N LEU A 189 -22.89 -0.97 0.15
CA LEU A 189 -22.92 -0.43 -1.21
C LEU A 189 -21.78 -1.00 -2.06
N VAL A 190 -20.56 -0.98 -1.57
CA VAL A 190 -19.39 -1.54 -2.27
C VAL A 190 -19.59 -3.02 -2.57
N ASN A 191 -20.08 -3.80 -1.60
CA ASN A 191 -20.38 -5.21 -1.79
C ASN A 191 -21.46 -5.43 -2.85
N SER A 192 -22.52 -4.61 -2.85
CA SER A 192 -23.59 -4.68 -3.84
C SER A 192 -23.11 -4.32 -5.24
N ILE A 193 -22.24 -3.32 -5.38
CA ILE A 193 -21.61 -2.95 -6.65
C ILE A 193 -20.76 -4.11 -7.15
N ASN A 194 -19.89 -4.67 -6.32
CA ASN A 194 -19.02 -5.80 -6.70
C ASN A 194 -19.84 -7.02 -7.13
N ASP A 195 -20.91 -7.34 -6.42
CA ASP A 195 -21.80 -8.47 -6.74
C ASP A 195 -22.41 -8.32 -8.16
N VAL A 196 -22.97 -7.15 -8.46
CA VAL A 196 -23.62 -6.94 -9.76
C VAL A 196 -22.62 -6.79 -10.91
N LEU A 197 -21.44 -6.21 -10.67
CA LEU A 197 -20.40 -6.07 -11.68
C LEU A 197 -19.75 -7.44 -12.00
N ASN A 198 -19.44 -8.23 -11.00
CA ASN A 198 -18.93 -9.59 -11.19
C ASN A 198 -19.98 -10.51 -11.83
N GLY A 199 -21.26 -10.31 -11.50
CA GLY A 199 -22.40 -11.03 -12.09
C GLY A 199 -22.89 -10.48 -13.43
N PHE A 200 -22.22 -9.47 -14.02
CA PHE A 200 -22.70 -8.76 -15.23
C PHE A 200 -23.06 -9.73 -16.37
N ASN A 201 -22.16 -10.64 -16.73
CA ASN A 201 -22.38 -11.60 -17.82
C ASN A 201 -23.63 -12.47 -17.57
N THR A 202 -23.83 -12.93 -16.33
CA THR A 202 -25.01 -13.73 -15.96
C THR A 202 -26.31 -12.92 -16.11
N LEU A 203 -26.32 -11.67 -15.62
CA LEU A 203 -27.49 -10.79 -15.74
C LEU A 203 -27.75 -10.40 -17.18
N PHE A 204 -26.71 -10.17 -17.96
CA PHE A 204 -26.80 -9.85 -19.39
C PHE A 204 -27.41 -11.02 -20.18
N LEU A 205 -26.86 -12.23 -20.02
CA LEU A 205 -27.35 -13.44 -20.70
C LEU A 205 -28.75 -13.83 -20.26
N ALA A 206 -29.13 -13.54 -19.01
CA ALA A 206 -30.48 -13.77 -18.50
C ALA A 206 -31.47 -12.67 -18.95
N ASN A 207 -31.05 -11.65 -19.69
CA ASN A 207 -31.84 -10.50 -20.12
C ASN A 207 -32.43 -9.69 -18.94
N LEU A 208 -31.67 -9.54 -17.85
CA LEU A 208 -32.06 -8.84 -16.61
C LEU A 208 -31.15 -7.65 -16.25
N PRO A 209 -30.74 -6.77 -17.21
CA PRO A 209 -29.80 -5.69 -16.92
C PRO A 209 -30.36 -4.65 -15.93
N GLN A 210 -31.67 -4.51 -15.82
CA GLN A 210 -32.32 -3.58 -14.88
C GLN A 210 -32.11 -3.97 -13.40
N THR A 211 -31.73 -5.21 -13.13
CA THR A 211 -31.38 -5.67 -11.78
C THR A 211 -30.17 -4.93 -11.24
N ILE A 212 -29.21 -4.55 -12.10
CA ILE A 212 -28.03 -3.76 -11.74
C ILE A 212 -28.48 -2.41 -11.15
N VAL A 213 -29.35 -1.70 -11.89
CA VAL A 213 -29.86 -0.38 -11.49
C VAL A 213 -30.63 -0.49 -10.17
N LYS A 214 -31.51 -1.49 -10.03
CA LYS A 214 -32.32 -1.69 -8.82
C LYS A 214 -31.46 -1.97 -7.59
N LYS A 215 -30.46 -2.86 -7.68
CA LYS A 215 -29.57 -3.19 -6.56
C LYS A 215 -28.70 -2.00 -6.14
N ILE A 216 -28.09 -1.30 -7.11
CA ILE A 216 -27.24 -0.14 -6.81
C ILE A 216 -28.06 1.00 -6.22
N ASN A 217 -29.24 1.32 -6.77
CA ASN A 217 -30.12 2.36 -6.22
C ASN A 217 -30.57 2.04 -4.80
N GLY A 218 -30.99 0.79 -4.52
CA GLY A 218 -31.39 0.39 -3.17
C GLY A 218 -30.26 0.55 -2.14
N ALA A 219 -29.04 0.15 -2.49
CA ALA A 219 -27.88 0.33 -1.62
C ALA A 219 -27.48 1.81 -1.48
N SER A 220 -27.63 2.61 -2.55
CA SER A 220 -27.36 4.06 -2.54
C SER A 220 -28.36 4.82 -1.64
N ASP A 221 -29.64 4.40 -1.64
CA ASP A 221 -30.64 4.99 -0.76
C ASP A 221 -30.37 4.68 0.72
N ASP A 222 -29.85 3.50 1.03
CA ASP A 222 -29.39 3.15 2.39
C ASP A 222 -28.24 4.05 2.84
N VAL A 223 -27.22 4.23 1.98
CA VAL A 223 -26.11 5.17 2.23
C VAL A 223 -26.63 6.59 2.43
N LYS A 224 -27.52 7.08 1.56
CA LYS A 224 -28.12 8.41 1.67
C LYS A 224 -28.81 8.61 3.01
N LYS A 225 -29.59 7.64 3.47
CA LYS A 225 -30.30 7.70 4.77
C LYS A 225 -29.31 7.84 5.93
N HIS A 226 -28.28 7.01 5.98
CA HIS A 226 -27.31 7.03 7.07
C HIS A 226 -26.39 8.26 7.00
N SER A 227 -25.99 8.69 5.80
CA SER A 227 -25.26 9.93 5.56
C SER A 227 -26.03 11.16 6.06
N LEU A 228 -27.32 11.27 5.75
CA LEU A 228 -28.17 12.35 6.24
C LEU A 228 -28.28 12.37 7.78
N ASN A 229 -28.40 11.21 8.41
CA ASN A 229 -28.45 11.11 9.88
C ASN A 229 -27.12 11.53 10.54
N TYR A 230 -26.00 11.11 9.95
CA TYR A 230 -24.67 11.57 10.38
C TYR A 230 -24.54 13.08 10.21
N SER A 231 -24.83 13.61 9.00
CA SER A 231 -24.72 15.04 8.69
C SER A 231 -25.62 15.92 9.56
N LYS A 232 -26.83 15.47 9.88
CA LYS A 232 -27.71 16.19 10.83
C LYS A 232 -27.08 16.28 12.22
N THR A 233 -26.55 15.18 12.74
CA THR A 233 -25.90 15.16 14.06
C THR A 233 -24.65 16.04 14.08
N ALA A 234 -23.81 15.90 13.06
CA ALA A 234 -22.61 16.72 12.88
C ALA A 234 -22.97 18.22 12.75
N GLY A 235 -23.97 18.54 11.92
CA GLY A 235 -24.43 19.92 11.73
C GLY A 235 -24.98 20.57 13.00
N ILE A 236 -25.74 19.84 13.83
CA ILE A 236 -26.20 20.33 15.13
C ILE A 236 -25.01 20.60 16.06
N THR A 237 -24.08 19.65 16.15
CA THR A 237 -22.87 19.82 16.97
C THR A 237 -22.08 21.04 16.53
N GLN A 238 -21.88 21.21 15.23
CA GLN A 238 -21.18 22.36 14.64
C GLN A 238 -21.91 23.68 14.92
N ALA A 239 -23.24 23.70 14.78
CA ALA A 239 -24.05 24.90 15.06
C ALA A 239 -23.93 25.34 16.52
N ILE A 240 -23.94 24.40 17.46
CA ILE A 240 -23.78 24.69 18.90
C ILE A 240 -22.35 25.24 19.16
N THR A 241 -21.33 24.61 18.59
CA THR A 241 -19.92 25.04 18.74
C THR A 241 -19.72 26.45 18.17
N ASN A 242 -20.26 26.72 16.97
CA ASN A 242 -20.17 28.06 16.36
C ASN A 242 -20.96 29.10 17.17
N GLY A 243 -22.13 28.72 17.69
CA GLY A 243 -22.92 29.59 18.58
C GLY A 243 -22.15 29.98 19.83
N LEU A 244 -21.48 29.03 20.48
CA LEU A 244 -20.60 29.30 21.62
C LEU A 244 -19.42 30.20 21.23
N ALA A 245 -18.82 30.00 20.05
CA ALA A 245 -17.74 30.86 19.56
C ALA A 245 -18.20 32.33 19.37
N PHE A 246 -19.39 32.54 18.79
CA PHE A 246 -19.96 33.89 18.65
C PHE A 246 -20.26 34.52 20.00
N ILE A 247 -20.85 33.78 20.95
CA ILE A 247 -21.09 34.28 22.31
C ILE A 247 -19.74 34.66 22.96
N SER A 248 -18.72 33.84 22.82
CA SER A 248 -17.38 34.09 23.33
C SER A 248 -16.77 35.37 22.74
N GLN A 249 -16.96 35.63 21.44
CA GLN A 249 -16.52 36.85 20.80
C GLN A 249 -17.25 38.08 21.36
N VAL A 250 -18.56 37.98 21.63
CA VAL A 250 -19.31 39.07 22.25
C VAL A 250 -18.81 39.38 23.67
N ILE A 251 -18.50 38.34 24.46
CA ILE A 251 -17.93 38.50 25.81
C ILE A 251 -16.57 39.21 25.73
N ILE A 252 -15.69 38.79 24.84
CA ILE A 252 -14.36 39.41 24.65
C ILE A 252 -14.50 40.86 24.18
N LEU A 253 -15.45 41.15 23.28
CA LEU A 253 -15.73 42.53 22.85
C LEU A 253 -16.21 43.39 24.01
N GLY A 254 -17.16 42.92 24.81
CA GLY A 254 -17.68 43.62 25.99
C GLY A 254 -16.60 43.89 27.03
N GLN A 255 -15.77 42.87 27.34
CA GLN A 255 -14.64 43.00 28.25
C GLN A 255 -13.60 44.03 27.74
N THR A 256 -13.25 43.93 26.44
CA THR A 256 -12.29 44.89 25.83
C THR A 256 -12.83 46.30 25.84
N GLY A 257 -14.12 46.49 25.53
CA GLY A 257 -14.78 47.79 25.63
C GLY A 257 -14.74 48.36 27.05
N TRP A 258 -15.02 47.54 28.06
CA TRP A 258 -14.92 47.93 29.47
C TRP A 258 -13.48 48.37 29.84
N LEU A 259 -12.46 47.57 29.43
CA LEU A 259 -11.05 47.92 29.68
C LEU A 259 -10.65 49.27 29.03
N ILE A 260 -11.15 49.58 27.84
CA ILE A 260 -10.89 50.84 27.14
C ILE A 260 -11.57 52.01 27.84
N LEU A 261 -12.84 51.85 28.23
CA LEU A 261 -13.58 52.92 28.95
C LEU A 261 -12.90 53.28 30.29
N HIS A 262 -12.22 52.30 30.91
CA HIS A 262 -11.42 52.53 32.13
C HIS A 262 -9.95 52.89 31.83
N GLN A 263 -9.60 53.20 30.57
CA GLN A 263 -8.24 53.60 30.13
C GLN A 263 -7.14 52.55 30.43
N LEU A 264 -7.51 51.30 30.60
CA LEU A 264 -6.57 50.20 30.89
C LEU A 264 -5.91 49.64 29.62
N THR A 265 -6.49 49.91 28.45
CA THR A 265 -5.96 49.48 27.14
C THR A 265 -6.25 50.53 26.06
N PRO A 266 -5.45 50.60 24.96
CA PRO A 266 -5.73 51.50 23.83
C PRO A 266 -7.00 51.08 23.06
N VAL A 267 -7.63 52.05 22.37
CA VAL A 267 -8.87 51.79 21.57
C VAL A 267 -8.69 50.68 20.52
N GLY A 268 -7.54 50.60 19.89
CA GLY A 268 -7.27 49.57 18.89
C GLY A 268 -7.23 48.14 19.43
N THR A 269 -7.18 47.98 20.76
CA THR A 269 -7.27 46.62 21.38
C THR A 269 -8.59 45.93 21.01
N ILE A 270 -9.67 46.65 20.68
CA ILE A 270 -10.93 46.05 20.19
C ILE A 270 -10.66 45.16 18.96
N SER A 271 -10.00 45.73 17.95
CA SER A 271 -9.70 45.00 16.70
C SER A 271 -8.76 43.82 16.96
N GLY A 272 -7.68 44.05 17.73
CA GLY A 272 -6.72 43.00 18.05
C GLY A 272 -7.31 41.89 18.91
N ALA A 273 -8.04 42.21 19.96
CA ALA A 273 -8.65 41.19 20.84
C ALA A 273 -9.68 40.35 20.11
N GLN A 274 -10.52 40.94 19.24
CA GLN A 274 -11.44 40.18 18.41
C GLN A 274 -10.72 39.27 17.42
N PHE A 275 -9.71 39.79 16.72
CA PHE A 275 -8.94 39.00 15.75
C PHE A 275 -8.29 37.78 16.42
N PHE A 276 -7.52 37.98 17.49
CA PHE A 276 -6.79 36.90 18.14
C PHE A 276 -7.72 35.94 18.89
N ALA A 277 -8.77 36.43 19.55
CA ALA A 277 -9.75 35.53 20.18
C ALA A 277 -10.49 34.68 19.16
N SER A 278 -10.91 35.22 18.02
CA SER A 278 -11.57 34.45 16.96
C SER A 278 -10.63 33.39 16.35
N THR A 279 -9.37 33.74 16.11
CA THR A 279 -8.35 32.80 15.66
C THR A 279 -8.16 31.67 16.67
N ILE A 280 -7.94 32.00 17.96
CA ILE A 280 -7.74 30.99 19.01
C ILE A 280 -8.93 30.03 19.10
N PHE A 281 -10.16 30.54 19.06
CA PHE A 281 -11.35 29.68 19.13
C PHE A 281 -11.52 28.79 17.89
N ALA A 282 -11.21 29.31 16.70
CA ALA A 282 -11.24 28.52 15.45
C ALA A 282 -10.19 27.40 15.48
N GLU A 283 -8.95 27.74 15.83
CA GLU A 283 -7.85 26.78 15.82
C GLU A 283 -8.00 25.69 16.89
N LEU A 284 -8.51 26.01 18.06
CA LEU A 284 -8.80 25.02 19.10
C LEU A 284 -9.85 23.99 18.68
N SER A 285 -10.88 24.44 17.95
CA SER A 285 -11.86 23.53 17.37
C SER A 285 -11.22 22.62 16.32
N GLY A 286 -10.32 23.16 15.50
CA GLY A 286 -9.57 22.42 14.48
C GLY A 286 -8.62 21.38 15.07
N ILE A 287 -7.87 21.71 16.12
CA ILE A 287 -6.93 20.77 16.78
C ILE A 287 -7.64 19.48 17.20
N SER A 288 -8.82 19.58 17.80
CA SER A 288 -9.57 18.39 18.27
C SER A 288 -9.94 17.45 17.12
N PHE A 289 -10.33 18.02 15.98
CA PHE A 289 -10.67 17.28 14.76
C PHE A 289 -9.43 16.61 14.16
N ASN A 290 -8.39 17.40 13.85
CA ASN A 290 -7.16 16.91 13.23
C ASN A 290 -6.43 15.89 14.12
N TRP A 291 -6.53 16.01 15.44
CA TRP A 291 -5.98 15.02 16.38
C TRP A 291 -6.68 13.67 16.32
N GLN A 292 -8.01 13.66 16.10
CA GLN A 292 -8.76 12.42 15.94
C GLN A 292 -8.41 11.76 14.60
N GLU A 293 -8.31 12.52 13.52
CA GLU A 293 -7.90 12.02 12.21
C GLU A 293 -6.47 11.48 12.25
N PHE A 294 -5.53 12.20 12.84
CA PHE A 294 -4.17 11.73 13.06
C PHE A 294 -4.10 10.39 13.83
N LYS A 295 -4.96 10.20 14.82
CA LYS A 295 -5.03 8.91 15.54
C LYS A 295 -5.61 7.78 14.70
N SER A 296 -6.50 8.07 13.76
CA SER A 296 -7.15 7.07 12.91
C SER A 296 -6.18 6.38 11.96
N VAL A 297 -5.02 6.97 11.69
CA VAL A 297 -3.98 6.42 10.82
C VAL A 297 -3.20 5.27 11.47
N LYS A 298 -3.16 5.20 12.81
CA LYS A 298 -2.40 4.17 13.53
C LYS A 298 -2.74 2.73 13.11
N PRO A 299 -4.02 2.30 13.05
CA PRO A 299 -4.38 0.95 12.62
C PRO A 299 -3.97 0.66 11.16
N ILE A 300 -3.91 1.69 10.31
CA ILE A 300 -3.50 1.53 8.91
C ILE A 300 -2.01 1.19 8.83
N ILE A 301 -1.17 1.86 9.59
CA ILE A 301 0.27 1.56 9.65
C ILE A 301 0.52 0.19 10.29
N GLU A 302 -0.27 -0.20 11.30
CA GLU A 302 -0.15 -1.49 11.95
C GLU A 302 -0.44 -2.67 11.02
N LYS A 303 -1.31 -2.50 9.99
CA LYS A 303 -1.55 -3.54 8.98
C LYS A 303 -0.27 -3.94 8.24
N PHE A 304 0.62 -3.01 7.95
CA PHE A 304 1.83 -3.29 7.17
C PHE A 304 2.79 -4.23 7.91
N LYS A 305 2.75 -4.23 9.24
CA LYS A 305 3.54 -5.13 10.09
C LYS A 305 3.04 -6.57 10.11
N THR A 306 1.89 -6.83 9.51
CA THR A 306 1.35 -8.20 9.43
C THR A 306 1.97 -9.02 8.32
N ILE A 307 2.90 -8.45 7.51
CA ILE A 307 3.65 -9.19 6.50
C ILE A 307 4.58 -10.18 7.22
N PRO A 308 4.38 -11.50 7.04
CA PRO A 308 5.23 -12.47 7.69
C PRO A 308 6.62 -12.44 7.05
N LEU A 309 7.63 -12.14 7.84
CA LEU A 309 9.02 -12.23 7.37
C LEU A 309 9.48 -13.68 7.33
N LYS A 310 10.42 -13.98 6.45
CA LYS A 310 11.04 -15.31 6.35
C LYS A 310 11.68 -15.71 7.68
N THR A 311 11.48 -16.96 8.03
CA THR A 311 12.03 -17.53 9.27
C THR A 311 13.28 -18.40 9.02
N VAL A 312 13.62 -18.67 7.74
CA VAL A 312 14.72 -19.60 7.40
C VAL A 312 15.92 -18.82 6.85
N ASP A 313 16.96 -18.70 7.66
CA ASP A 313 18.27 -18.11 7.32
C ASP A 313 19.34 -19.19 7.03
N GLY A 314 18.92 -20.42 6.71
CA GLY A 314 19.84 -21.51 6.45
C GLY A 314 20.61 -21.33 5.14
N ALA A 315 21.82 -21.84 5.07
CA ALA A 315 22.63 -21.90 3.85
C ALA A 315 23.01 -23.35 3.54
N LEU A 316 23.14 -23.68 2.26
CA LEU A 316 23.72 -24.96 1.87
C LEU A 316 25.17 -25.08 2.38
N PRO A 317 25.60 -26.27 2.86
CA PRO A 317 26.98 -26.50 3.25
C PRO A 317 27.97 -26.12 2.12
N ALA A 318 29.15 -25.63 2.48
CA ALA A 318 30.16 -25.20 1.49
C ALA A 318 30.64 -26.36 0.59
N ASP A 319 30.55 -27.60 1.07
CA ASP A 319 30.88 -28.82 0.36
C ASP A 319 29.67 -29.53 -0.23
N PHE A 320 28.52 -28.84 -0.31
CA PHE A 320 27.27 -29.39 -0.84
C PHE A 320 27.45 -29.95 -2.25
N LYS A 321 27.07 -31.19 -2.40
CA LYS A 321 27.01 -31.87 -3.70
C LYS A 321 25.63 -32.45 -3.90
N LEU A 322 24.98 -31.99 -4.94
CA LEU A 322 23.66 -32.46 -5.30
C LEU A 322 23.71 -33.95 -5.67
N SER A 323 22.93 -34.82 -5.00
CA SER A 323 22.89 -36.28 -5.22
C SER A 323 21.49 -36.83 -5.49
N ASN A 324 20.49 -36.41 -4.71
CA ASN A 324 19.09 -36.84 -4.83
C ASN A 324 18.15 -35.76 -4.28
N LEU A 325 16.88 -35.98 -4.54
CA LEU A 325 15.77 -35.26 -3.94
C LEU A 325 14.81 -36.30 -3.36
N GLU A 326 14.57 -36.24 -2.06
CA GLU A 326 13.80 -37.25 -1.34
C GLU A 326 12.64 -36.64 -0.55
N LEU A 327 11.50 -37.27 -0.62
CA LEU A 327 10.31 -37.02 0.19
C LEU A 327 10.09 -38.24 1.08
N ASP A 328 10.16 -38.06 2.42
CA ASP A 328 9.91 -39.13 3.40
C ASP A 328 8.67 -38.78 4.22
N LYS A 329 7.64 -39.61 4.09
CA LYS A 329 6.35 -39.52 4.80
C LYS A 329 5.71 -38.15 4.72
N VAL A 330 5.78 -37.50 3.56
CA VAL A 330 5.26 -36.14 3.37
C VAL A 330 3.74 -36.15 3.37
N SER A 331 3.14 -35.38 4.29
CA SER A 331 1.71 -35.11 4.33
C SER A 331 1.45 -33.64 4.16
N TYR A 332 0.48 -33.27 3.33
CA TYR A 332 0.16 -31.89 3.05
C TYR A 332 -1.35 -31.66 2.86
N GLN A 333 -1.84 -30.58 3.47
CA GLN A 333 -3.23 -30.14 3.38
C GLN A 333 -3.27 -28.61 3.22
N TYR A 334 -4.07 -28.12 2.28
CA TYR A 334 -4.29 -26.68 2.17
C TYR A 334 -5.18 -26.17 3.31
N SER A 335 -4.89 -24.95 3.80
CA SER A 335 -5.73 -24.28 4.78
C SER A 335 -7.19 -24.18 4.29
N GLY A 336 -8.13 -24.61 5.14
CA GLY A 336 -9.57 -24.59 4.83
C GLY A 336 -10.08 -25.77 4.00
N GLN A 337 -9.27 -26.77 3.70
CA GLN A 337 -9.72 -28.04 3.13
C GLN A 337 -9.88 -29.10 4.23
N ASP A 338 -10.90 -29.96 4.09
CA ASP A 338 -11.18 -31.03 5.08
C ASP A 338 -10.30 -32.27 4.89
N LYS A 339 -9.68 -32.43 3.73
CA LYS A 339 -8.89 -33.62 3.40
C LYS A 339 -7.48 -33.26 2.95
N PRO A 340 -6.47 -34.00 3.38
CA PRO A 340 -5.11 -33.82 2.89
C PRO A 340 -5.00 -34.20 1.39
N ILE A 341 -4.09 -33.52 0.70
CA ILE A 341 -3.74 -33.85 -0.68
C ILE A 341 -2.82 -35.08 -0.72
N PHE A 342 -1.89 -35.14 0.23
CA PHE A 342 -0.97 -36.25 0.41
C PHE A 342 -0.97 -36.70 1.86
N GLU A 343 -0.89 -38.03 2.07
CA GLU A 343 -0.70 -38.67 3.35
C GLU A 343 0.50 -39.65 3.24
N ASN A 344 1.54 -39.44 4.03
CA ASN A 344 2.75 -40.23 4.11
C ASN A 344 3.40 -40.55 2.74
N LEU A 345 3.43 -39.55 1.84
CA LEU A 345 4.00 -39.72 0.51
C LEU A 345 5.51 -39.94 0.59
N ASN A 346 5.99 -41.03 -0.05
CA ASN A 346 7.39 -41.37 -0.19
C ASN A 346 7.80 -41.35 -1.66
N LEU A 347 8.79 -40.54 -2.02
CA LEU A 347 9.34 -40.41 -3.36
C LEU A 347 10.84 -40.13 -3.31
N ASN A 348 11.58 -40.70 -4.25
CA ASN A 348 13.01 -40.43 -4.40
C ASN A 348 13.34 -40.17 -5.87
N PHE A 349 13.87 -39.00 -6.15
CA PHE A 349 14.30 -38.55 -7.47
C PHE A 349 15.82 -38.56 -7.53
N LYS A 350 16.40 -39.54 -8.25
CA LYS A 350 17.82 -39.60 -8.51
C LYS A 350 18.23 -38.52 -9.50
N LEU A 351 19.39 -37.94 -9.29
CA LEU A 351 19.90 -36.92 -10.18
C LEU A 351 20.12 -37.41 -11.61
N LYS A 352 20.03 -36.43 -12.52
CA LYS A 352 20.23 -36.63 -13.98
C LYS A 352 19.18 -37.52 -14.64
N ASN A 353 18.22 -38.06 -13.87
CA ASN A 353 17.11 -38.82 -14.40
C ASN A 353 15.95 -37.90 -14.85
N LYS A 354 15.13 -38.46 -15.75
CA LYS A 354 13.96 -37.83 -16.35
C LYS A 354 12.71 -38.52 -15.84
N TYR A 355 11.91 -37.79 -15.07
CA TYR A 355 10.67 -38.28 -14.47
C TYR A 355 9.46 -37.64 -15.14
N ILE A 356 8.48 -38.48 -15.46
CA ILE A 356 7.17 -37.98 -15.91
C ILE A 356 6.14 -38.33 -14.83
N LEU A 357 5.47 -37.32 -14.30
CA LEU A 357 4.41 -37.49 -13.32
C LEU A 357 3.06 -37.51 -14.02
N MET A 358 2.30 -38.57 -13.78
CA MET A 358 0.95 -38.76 -14.28
C MET A 358 -0.06 -38.83 -13.13
N GLY A 359 -1.34 -38.71 -13.46
CA GLY A 359 -2.45 -38.81 -12.52
C GLY A 359 -3.62 -37.89 -12.93
N ASP A 360 -4.77 -38.11 -12.31
CA ASP A 360 -5.98 -37.33 -12.56
C ASP A 360 -5.80 -35.84 -12.23
N SER A 361 -6.69 -34.98 -12.73
CA SER A 361 -6.59 -33.50 -12.48
C SER A 361 -6.56 -33.12 -10.98
N ALA A 362 -7.12 -33.95 -10.10
CA ALA A 362 -7.13 -33.76 -8.64
C ALA A 362 -6.05 -34.58 -7.91
N ALA A 363 -5.14 -35.28 -8.62
CA ALA A 363 -4.12 -36.13 -8.00
C ALA A 363 -3.06 -35.37 -7.19
N GLY A 364 -3.02 -34.00 -7.27
CA GLY A 364 -2.07 -33.18 -6.54
C GLY A 364 -0.74 -32.96 -7.25
N LYS A 365 -0.67 -33.14 -8.58
CA LYS A 365 0.56 -32.99 -9.37
C LYS A 365 1.24 -31.63 -9.16
N SER A 366 0.50 -30.52 -9.34
CA SER A 366 1.02 -29.18 -9.11
C SER A 366 1.36 -28.92 -7.64
N THR A 367 0.61 -29.53 -6.71
CA THR A 367 0.94 -29.47 -5.27
C THR A 367 2.28 -30.15 -4.98
N LEU A 368 2.54 -31.29 -5.60
CA LEU A 368 3.83 -31.97 -5.49
C LEU A 368 4.97 -31.12 -6.04
N LEU A 369 4.79 -30.51 -7.22
CA LEU A 369 5.80 -29.60 -7.78
C LEU A 369 6.01 -28.35 -6.90
N ASN A 370 4.94 -27.82 -6.28
CA ASN A 370 5.03 -26.70 -5.34
C ASN A 370 5.78 -27.08 -4.05
N LEU A 371 5.61 -28.30 -3.54
CA LEU A 371 6.39 -28.84 -2.42
C LEU A 371 7.86 -29.00 -2.81
N ILE A 372 8.14 -29.64 -3.95
CA ILE A 372 9.51 -29.84 -4.46
C ILE A 372 10.20 -28.53 -4.76
N SER A 373 9.50 -27.54 -5.29
CA SER A 373 10.08 -26.21 -5.56
C SER A 373 10.33 -25.36 -4.30
N GLY A 374 9.82 -25.81 -3.13
CA GLY A 374 9.92 -25.07 -1.87
C GLY A 374 8.95 -23.89 -1.76
N LEU A 375 7.97 -23.75 -2.65
CA LEU A 375 6.88 -22.77 -2.53
C LEU A 375 5.97 -23.09 -1.35
N LEU A 376 5.71 -24.38 -1.09
CA LEU A 376 4.94 -24.87 0.04
C LEU A 376 5.89 -25.53 1.05
N ARG A 377 5.99 -24.94 2.25
CA ARG A 377 6.88 -25.43 3.32
C ARG A 377 6.14 -25.90 4.57
N ASP A 378 4.82 -25.69 4.64
CA ASP A 378 3.97 -26.09 5.77
C ASP A 378 3.46 -27.55 5.57
N TYR A 379 4.39 -28.51 5.55
CA TYR A 379 4.11 -29.94 5.40
C TYR A 379 4.57 -30.71 6.64
N GLN A 380 4.04 -31.93 6.82
CA GLN A 380 4.53 -32.90 7.79
C GLN A 380 5.43 -33.91 7.06
N GLY A 381 6.36 -34.55 7.78
CA GLY A 381 7.37 -35.43 7.21
C GLY A 381 8.63 -34.66 6.84
N LYS A 382 9.43 -35.14 5.90
CA LYS A 382 10.68 -34.51 5.48
C LYS A 382 10.78 -34.40 3.96
N ILE A 383 11.31 -33.27 3.49
CA ILE A 383 11.77 -33.10 2.11
C ILE A 383 13.25 -32.73 2.20
N GLU A 384 14.09 -33.51 1.57
CA GLU A 384 15.54 -33.39 1.62
C GLU A 384 16.14 -33.28 0.22
N ILE A 385 17.13 -32.43 0.08
CA ILE A 385 17.98 -32.36 -1.10
C ILE A 385 19.40 -32.74 -0.68
N SER A 386 19.86 -33.93 -1.11
CA SER A 386 21.18 -34.46 -0.74
C SER A 386 21.42 -34.48 0.78
N ASP A 387 20.49 -35.08 1.52
CA ASP A 387 20.52 -35.21 2.99
C ASP A 387 20.43 -33.88 3.77
N VAL A 388 20.11 -32.76 3.09
CA VAL A 388 19.84 -31.48 3.76
C VAL A 388 18.34 -31.20 3.68
N GLU A 389 17.71 -31.03 4.85
CA GLU A 389 16.27 -30.79 4.94
C GLU A 389 15.90 -29.38 4.45
N TYR A 390 14.81 -29.25 3.68
CA TYR A 390 14.34 -28.00 3.10
C TYR A 390 14.14 -26.88 4.14
N ASN A 391 13.71 -27.22 5.35
CA ASN A 391 13.53 -26.28 6.43
C ASN A 391 14.84 -25.66 6.96
N GLN A 392 15.99 -26.19 6.52
CA GLN A 392 17.34 -25.70 6.86
C GLN A 392 17.99 -24.95 5.70
N ILE A 393 17.32 -24.83 4.54
CA ILE A 393 17.88 -24.21 3.33
C ILE A 393 17.13 -22.91 3.03
N SER A 394 17.87 -21.84 2.74
CA SER A 394 17.26 -20.58 2.28
C SER A 394 16.54 -20.78 0.94
N ASP A 395 15.47 -20.01 0.70
CA ASP A 395 14.79 -20.05 -0.60
C ASP A 395 15.73 -19.72 -1.76
N LYS A 396 16.69 -18.82 -1.54
CA LYS A 396 17.69 -18.47 -2.55
C LYS A 396 18.52 -19.68 -2.94
N ASP A 397 19.12 -20.37 -1.97
CA ASP A 397 19.97 -21.53 -2.23
C ASP A 397 19.19 -22.69 -2.85
N LEU A 398 17.96 -22.91 -2.40
CA LEU A 398 17.08 -23.92 -3.00
C LEU A 398 16.72 -23.56 -4.44
N HIS A 399 16.33 -22.32 -4.70
CA HIS A 399 15.99 -21.87 -6.04
C HIS A 399 17.20 -21.75 -6.96
N ASP A 400 18.43 -21.68 -6.45
CA ASP A 400 19.64 -21.80 -7.27
C ASP A 400 19.87 -23.24 -7.74
N GLN A 401 19.20 -24.25 -7.12
CA GLN A 401 19.22 -25.65 -7.58
C GLN A 401 18.03 -26.00 -8.47
N ILE A 402 16.90 -25.31 -8.35
CA ILE A 402 15.63 -25.71 -8.97
C ILE A 402 15.08 -24.57 -9.84
N THR A 403 14.69 -24.89 -11.07
CA THR A 403 13.88 -24.01 -11.92
C THR A 403 12.49 -24.65 -12.10
N TYR A 404 11.45 -23.87 -11.86
CA TYR A 404 10.06 -24.29 -12.00
C TYR A 404 9.36 -23.52 -13.14
N LEU A 405 8.93 -24.26 -14.16
CA LEU A 405 8.11 -23.77 -15.26
C LEU A 405 6.64 -24.05 -14.93
N GLN A 406 5.93 -23.00 -14.61
CA GLN A 406 4.48 -23.06 -14.35
C GLN A 406 3.68 -23.13 -15.64
N GLN A 407 2.44 -23.61 -15.56
CA GLN A 407 1.50 -23.75 -16.68
C GLN A 407 1.26 -22.42 -17.39
N ASP A 408 0.99 -21.34 -16.62
CA ASP A 408 0.78 -19.97 -17.11
C ASP A 408 1.96 -19.06 -16.73
N PRO A 409 2.95 -18.87 -17.61
CA PRO A 409 4.10 -18.05 -17.31
C PRO A 409 3.77 -16.55 -17.29
N TYR A 410 4.18 -15.84 -16.25
CA TYR A 410 4.01 -14.41 -16.16
C TYR A 410 4.99 -13.66 -17.07
N ILE A 411 4.47 -12.68 -17.83
CA ILE A 411 5.26 -11.78 -18.68
C ILE A 411 5.19 -10.37 -18.08
N PHE A 412 6.34 -9.84 -17.71
CA PHE A 412 6.45 -8.50 -17.13
C PHE A 412 6.31 -7.41 -18.20
N THR A 413 5.80 -6.25 -17.81
CA THR A 413 5.80 -5.04 -18.62
C THR A 413 7.23 -4.48 -18.69
N ALA A 414 8.05 -5.12 -19.52
CA ALA A 414 9.46 -4.82 -19.75
C ALA A 414 9.86 -5.30 -21.16
N SER A 415 11.10 -5.04 -21.60
CA SER A 415 11.57 -5.54 -22.89
C SER A 415 11.55 -7.08 -22.96
N LEU A 416 11.46 -7.64 -24.16
CA LEU A 416 11.59 -9.08 -24.36
C LEU A 416 12.92 -9.59 -23.80
N GLY A 417 14.02 -8.88 -24.04
CA GLY A 417 15.33 -9.23 -23.51
C GLY A 417 15.37 -9.29 -21.99
N TRP A 418 14.76 -8.31 -21.32
CA TRP A 418 14.62 -8.34 -19.87
C TRP A 418 13.74 -9.52 -19.42
N ASN A 419 12.65 -9.78 -20.13
CA ASN A 419 11.75 -10.91 -19.85
C ASN A 419 12.45 -12.26 -20.01
N LEU A 420 13.43 -12.40 -20.88
CA LEU A 420 14.21 -13.63 -21.02
C LEU A 420 15.21 -13.81 -19.86
N THR A 421 15.90 -12.74 -19.48
CA THR A 421 16.99 -12.81 -18.49
C THR A 421 16.54 -12.53 -17.06
N LEU A 422 15.38 -11.88 -16.86
CA LEU A 422 14.90 -11.31 -15.60
C LEU A 422 15.95 -10.41 -14.92
N GLY A 423 16.68 -9.64 -15.74
CA GLY A 423 17.74 -8.73 -15.29
C GLY A 423 19.08 -9.38 -14.94
N ARG A 424 19.23 -10.69 -15.13
CA ARG A 424 20.50 -11.40 -14.92
C ARG A 424 21.49 -11.08 -16.03
N GLN A 425 22.78 -11.08 -15.69
CA GLN A 425 23.85 -10.96 -16.68
C GLN A 425 24.08 -12.31 -17.35
N VAL A 426 23.72 -12.41 -18.61
CA VAL A 426 23.92 -13.59 -19.45
C VAL A 426 24.67 -13.20 -20.71
N SER A 427 25.60 -14.03 -21.19
CA SER A 427 26.36 -13.74 -22.40
C SER A 427 25.45 -13.68 -23.63
N LYS A 428 25.72 -12.77 -24.56
CA LYS A 428 24.98 -12.64 -25.82
C LYS A 428 24.96 -13.95 -26.63
N ALA A 429 26.08 -14.69 -26.61
CA ALA A 429 26.19 -15.99 -27.29
C ALA A 429 25.15 -17.00 -26.73
N LYS A 430 25.04 -17.11 -25.39
CA LYS A 430 24.08 -18.00 -24.74
C LYS A 430 22.64 -17.59 -25.00
N ILE A 431 22.35 -16.27 -24.98
CA ILE A 431 21.03 -15.77 -25.32
C ILE A 431 20.66 -16.15 -26.76
N SER A 432 21.55 -15.95 -27.72
CA SER A 432 21.30 -16.29 -29.14
C SER A 432 21.09 -17.78 -29.34
N GLU A 433 21.86 -18.63 -28.67
CA GLU A 433 21.71 -20.09 -28.68
C GLU A 433 20.30 -20.50 -28.20
N VAL A 434 19.90 -20.01 -27.03
CA VAL A 434 18.59 -20.35 -26.40
C VAL A 434 17.42 -19.80 -27.21
N ILE A 435 17.54 -18.61 -27.81
CA ILE A 435 16.52 -18.07 -28.72
C ILE A 435 16.25 -19.04 -29.86
N LYS A 436 17.30 -19.56 -30.47
CA LYS A 436 17.21 -20.53 -31.58
C LYS A 436 16.61 -21.85 -31.11
N GLU A 437 17.10 -22.40 -30.01
CA GLU A 437 16.59 -23.65 -29.43
C GLU A 437 15.10 -23.60 -29.09
N CYS A 438 14.62 -22.46 -28.55
CA CYS A 438 13.22 -22.26 -28.20
C CYS A 438 12.34 -21.79 -29.39
N GLY A 439 12.92 -21.58 -30.58
CA GLY A 439 12.18 -21.09 -31.76
C GLY A 439 11.54 -19.72 -31.56
N LEU A 440 12.30 -18.79 -30.96
CA LEU A 440 11.88 -17.42 -30.72
C LEU A 440 12.35 -16.44 -31.82
N GLU A 441 13.13 -16.89 -32.80
CA GLU A 441 13.69 -16.07 -33.88
C GLU A 441 12.61 -15.35 -34.67
N ASP A 442 11.56 -16.07 -35.10
CA ASP A 442 10.44 -15.51 -35.87
C ASP A 442 9.63 -14.50 -35.05
N LEU A 443 9.50 -14.71 -33.74
CA LEU A 443 8.86 -13.74 -32.85
C LEU A 443 9.67 -12.45 -32.81
N ILE A 444 10.97 -12.56 -32.57
CA ILE A 444 11.87 -11.42 -32.47
C ILE A 444 11.91 -10.62 -33.76
N ALA A 445 11.94 -11.30 -34.91
CA ALA A 445 11.93 -10.65 -36.23
C ALA A 445 10.64 -9.87 -36.54
N LYS A 446 9.51 -10.25 -35.92
CA LYS A 446 8.21 -9.59 -36.09
C LYS A 446 7.99 -8.42 -35.11
N LEU A 447 8.78 -8.34 -34.06
CA LEU A 447 8.68 -7.26 -33.08
C LEU A 447 9.40 -5.99 -33.59
N PRO A 448 8.81 -4.79 -33.39
CA PRO A 448 9.32 -3.55 -33.99
C PRO A 448 10.77 -3.24 -33.60
N ASP A 449 11.16 -3.48 -32.33
CA ASP A 449 12.50 -3.23 -31.80
C ASP A 449 13.19 -4.55 -31.39
N GLY A 450 12.75 -5.69 -31.94
CA GLY A 450 13.31 -7.00 -31.63
C GLY A 450 13.33 -7.30 -30.13
N MET A 451 14.51 -7.56 -29.57
CA MET A 451 14.72 -7.85 -28.14
C MET A 451 14.39 -6.68 -27.22
N ASP A 452 14.47 -5.45 -27.70
CA ASP A 452 14.22 -4.23 -26.92
C ASP A 452 12.73 -3.84 -26.89
N THR A 453 11.89 -4.54 -27.68
CA THR A 453 10.44 -4.32 -27.70
C THR A 453 9.86 -4.54 -26.30
N VAL A 454 9.17 -3.51 -25.76
CA VAL A 454 8.46 -3.59 -24.47
C VAL A 454 7.18 -4.37 -24.63
N LEU A 455 7.03 -5.43 -23.85
CA LEU A 455 5.83 -6.26 -23.77
C LEU A 455 4.88 -5.64 -22.73
N ALA A 456 3.78 -5.03 -23.22
CA ALA A 456 2.78 -4.41 -22.36
C ALA A 456 1.71 -5.42 -21.88
N ASP A 457 0.93 -5.03 -20.88
CA ASP A 457 -0.26 -5.74 -20.42
C ASP A 457 -0.07 -7.27 -20.23
N GLN A 458 0.95 -7.68 -19.50
CA GLN A 458 1.26 -9.09 -19.28
C GLN A 458 1.50 -9.87 -20.59
N GLY A 459 2.07 -9.21 -21.60
CA GLY A 459 2.36 -9.80 -22.89
C GLY A 459 1.10 -10.22 -23.66
N LYS A 460 0.03 -9.42 -23.64
CA LYS A 460 -1.19 -9.66 -24.43
C LYS A 460 -0.92 -9.78 -25.92
N GLN A 461 0.14 -9.14 -26.43
CA GLN A 461 0.58 -9.25 -27.80
C GLN A 461 1.20 -10.61 -28.16
N LEU A 462 1.51 -11.45 -27.15
CA LEU A 462 2.06 -12.79 -27.36
C LEU A 462 0.93 -13.82 -27.30
N SER A 463 0.98 -14.81 -28.21
CA SER A 463 0.14 -16.00 -28.09
C SER A 463 0.54 -16.83 -26.86
N GLY A 464 -0.35 -17.71 -26.38
CA GLY A 464 -0.04 -18.62 -25.26
C GLY A 464 1.22 -19.43 -25.50
N GLY A 465 1.37 -19.97 -26.71
CA GLY A 465 2.58 -20.72 -27.10
C GLY A 465 3.86 -19.86 -27.11
N GLN A 466 3.78 -18.60 -27.51
CA GLN A 466 4.93 -17.69 -27.44
C GLN A 466 5.33 -17.37 -26.00
N LYS A 467 4.35 -17.18 -25.09
CA LYS A 467 4.62 -17.03 -23.65
C LYS A 467 5.32 -18.26 -23.07
N GLN A 468 4.86 -19.45 -23.44
CA GLN A 468 5.50 -20.71 -23.00
C GLN A 468 6.93 -20.83 -23.56
N ARG A 469 7.19 -20.49 -24.82
CA ARG A 469 8.57 -20.45 -25.38
C ARG A 469 9.48 -19.48 -24.63
N VAL A 470 8.98 -18.30 -24.22
CA VAL A 470 9.71 -17.36 -23.37
C VAL A 470 10.03 -17.98 -22.01
N ALA A 471 9.10 -18.72 -21.39
CA ALA A 471 9.33 -19.41 -20.12
C ALA A 471 10.39 -20.52 -20.25
N PHE A 472 10.35 -21.30 -21.32
CA PHE A 472 11.40 -22.28 -21.60
C PHE A 472 12.77 -21.62 -21.79
N ALA A 473 12.83 -20.53 -22.51
CA ALA A 473 14.08 -19.78 -22.67
C ALA A 473 14.62 -19.23 -21.33
N ARG A 474 13.74 -18.73 -20.45
CA ARG A 474 14.11 -18.36 -19.07
C ARG A 474 14.73 -19.51 -18.30
N ALA A 475 14.16 -20.70 -18.40
CA ALA A 475 14.66 -21.88 -17.71
C ALA A 475 16.04 -22.29 -18.20
N LEU A 476 16.24 -22.34 -19.52
CA LEU A 476 17.53 -22.69 -20.12
C LEU A 476 18.62 -21.64 -19.84
N LEU A 477 18.26 -20.34 -19.80
CA LEU A 477 19.19 -19.27 -19.44
C LEU A 477 19.55 -19.29 -17.96
N ARG A 478 18.68 -19.84 -17.11
CA ARG A 478 18.92 -20.00 -15.67
C ARG A 478 19.86 -21.17 -15.37
N ASP A 479 19.83 -22.22 -16.16
CA ASP A 479 20.75 -23.36 -16.18
C ASP A 479 20.91 -24.10 -14.83
N THR A 480 19.83 -24.28 -14.08
CA THR A 480 19.84 -25.01 -12.80
C THR A 480 19.95 -26.52 -12.99
N PRO A 481 20.39 -27.27 -11.95
CA PRO A 481 20.47 -28.74 -12.01
C PRO A 481 19.14 -29.47 -12.15
N ILE A 482 18.05 -28.91 -11.59
CA ILE A 482 16.72 -29.52 -11.55
C ILE A 482 15.71 -28.63 -12.28
N TYR A 483 14.96 -29.21 -13.20
CA TYR A 483 13.83 -28.58 -13.88
C TYR A 483 12.52 -29.24 -13.47
N LEU A 484 11.57 -28.43 -13.01
CA LEU A 484 10.18 -28.83 -12.75
C LEU A 484 9.31 -28.21 -13.84
N LEU A 485 8.49 -29.01 -14.51
CA LEU A 485 7.60 -28.57 -15.57
C LEU A 485 6.15 -28.93 -15.22
N ASP A 486 5.28 -27.95 -15.08
CA ASP A 486 3.86 -28.15 -14.84
C ASP A 486 3.06 -27.80 -16.10
N GLU A 487 2.76 -28.79 -16.92
CA GLU A 487 2.03 -28.66 -18.19
C GLU A 487 2.56 -27.50 -19.08
N ALA A 488 3.86 -27.28 -19.05
CA ALA A 488 4.51 -26.09 -19.61
C ALA A 488 4.42 -25.99 -21.14
N THR A 489 3.83 -27.00 -21.82
CA THR A 489 3.65 -27.05 -23.26
C THR A 489 2.18 -27.11 -23.69
N SER A 490 1.23 -26.92 -22.77
CA SER A 490 -0.21 -27.08 -23.01
C SER A 490 -0.79 -26.11 -24.04
N ALA A 491 -0.22 -24.93 -24.21
CA ALA A 491 -0.66 -23.91 -25.18
C ALA A 491 0.06 -23.99 -26.54
N LEU A 492 0.89 -25.02 -26.76
CA LEU A 492 1.64 -25.23 -27.99
C LEU A 492 0.96 -26.27 -28.89
N ASP A 493 1.18 -26.13 -30.20
CA ASP A 493 0.87 -27.20 -31.15
C ASP A 493 1.72 -28.46 -30.86
N LYS A 494 1.27 -29.62 -31.40
CA LYS A 494 1.89 -30.91 -31.12
C LYS A 494 3.39 -30.94 -31.48
N ALA A 495 3.78 -30.41 -32.62
CA ALA A 495 5.18 -30.46 -33.07
C ALA A 495 6.07 -29.58 -32.20
N SER A 496 5.63 -28.36 -31.87
CA SER A 496 6.32 -27.42 -30.98
C SER A 496 6.43 -27.97 -29.54
N SER A 497 5.37 -28.61 -29.02
CA SER A 497 5.41 -29.25 -27.70
C SER A 497 6.49 -30.34 -27.65
N VAL A 498 6.49 -31.28 -28.60
CA VAL A 498 7.48 -32.37 -28.67
C VAL A 498 8.90 -31.82 -28.80
N GLN A 499 9.09 -30.75 -29.59
CA GLN A 499 10.39 -30.13 -29.75
C GLN A 499 10.94 -29.56 -28.41
N LEU A 500 10.12 -28.82 -27.66
CA LEU A 500 10.57 -28.22 -26.39
C LEU A 500 10.70 -29.27 -25.27
N GLU A 501 9.80 -30.25 -25.21
CA GLU A 501 9.91 -31.37 -24.27
C GLU A 501 11.19 -32.16 -24.50
N ARG A 502 11.49 -32.50 -25.77
CA ARG A 502 12.75 -33.14 -26.14
C ARG A 502 13.97 -32.29 -25.75
N LEU A 503 13.95 -30.98 -26.03
CA LEU A 503 15.06 -30.10 -25.72
C LEU A 503 15.46 -30.18 -24.23
N ILE A 504 14.50 -30.20 -23.32
CA ILE A 504 14.76 -30.31 -21.88
C ILE A 504 15.09 -31.75 -21.47
N LEU A 505 14.35 -32.75 -21.96
CA LEU A 505 14.57 -34.15 -21.58
C LEU A 505 15.90 -34.73 -22.08
N THR A 506 16.48 -34.19 -23.15
CA THR A 506 17.78 -34.60 -23.66
C THR A 506 18.98 -33.93 -22.98
N GLN A 507 18.76 -32.98 -22.08
CA GLN A 507 19.84 -32.37 -21.31
C GLN A 507 20.51 -33.39 -20.37
N LYS A 508 21.74 -33.82 -20.69
CA LYS A 508 22.38 -34.97 -20.04
C LYS A 508 22.63 -34.82 -18.54
N ASP A 509 22.95 -33.61 -18.11
CA ASP A 509 23.34 -33.35 -16.71
C ASP A 509 22.23 -32.75 -15.86
N LYS A 510 20.98 -32.76 -16.32
CA LYS A 510 19.82 -32.18 -15.65
C LYS A 510 18.87 -33.27 -15.16
N THR A 511 18.32 -33.04 -13.97
CA THR A 511 17.15 -33.81 -13.51
C THR A 511 15.90 -33.06 -13.99
N VAL A 512 14.97 -33.82 -14.56
CA VAL A 512 13.70 -33.24 -15.06
C VAL A 512 12.54 -33.98 -14.42
N ILE A 513 11.63 -33.23 -13.81
CA ILE A 513 10.38 -33.75 -13.26
C ILE A 513 9.26 -33.00 -14.00
N MET A 514 8.57 -33.71 -14.88
CA MET A 514 7.58 -33.12 -15.78
C MET A 514 6.19 -33.70 -15.52
N VAL A 515 5.22 -32.82 -15.35
CA VAL A 515 3.79 -33.16 -15.34
C VAL A 515 3.24 -32.96 -16.75
N THR A 516 2.55 -33.95 -17.27
CA THR A 516 1.83 -33.88 -18.54
C THR A 516 0.52 -34.64 -18.49
N HIS A 517 -0.52 -34.10 -19.13
CA HIS A 517 -1.79 -34.80 -19.34
C HIS A 517 -1.77 -35.68 -20.59
N HIS A 518 -0.86 -35.45 -21.51
CA HIS A 518 -0.76 -36.14 -22.78
C HIS A 518 0.61 -36.80 -22.94
N LEU A 519 0.80 -37.96 -22.34
CA LEU A 519 2.03 -38.74 -22.51
C LEU A 519 2.11 -39.29 -23.93
N ARG A 520 3.00 -38.67 -24.73
CA ARG A 520 3.29 -39.11 -26.10
C ARG A 520 4.38 -40.15 -26.10
N ASP A 521 4.28 -41.18 -26.94
CA ASP A 521 5.28 -42.27 -27.00
C ASP A 521 6.70 -41.73 -27.25
N GLU A 522 6.83 -40.68 -28.08
CA GLU A 522 8.10 -40.06 -28.41
C GLU A 522 8.78 -39.38 -27.19
N VAL A 523 7.98 -38.90 -26.25
CA VAL A 523 8.42 -38.26 -25.01
C VAL A 523 8.62 -39.27 -23.90
N LYS A 524 7.74 -40.30 -23.85
CA LYS A 524 7.85 -41.43 -22.91
C LYS A 524 9.17 -42.16 -23.04
N GLN A 525 9.67 -42.34 -24.28
CA GLN A 525 10.95 -43.01 -24.55
C GLN A 525 12.17 -42.24 -24.02
N LEU A 526 12.04 -40.96 -23.73
CA LEU A 526 13.09 -40.11 -23.17
C LEU A 526 13.09 -40.07 -21.65
N ALA A 527 12.04 -40.60 -21.02
CA ALA A 527 11.91 -40.67 -19.57
C ALA A 527 12.57 -41.92 -19.00
N ASP A 528 13.30 -41.79 -17.92
CA ASP A 528 13.87 -42.90 -17.16
C ASP A 528 12.80 -43.59 -16.30
N GLN A 529 11.80 -42.81 -15.82
CA GLN A 529 10.71 -43.33 -15.01
C GLN A 529 9.41 -42.52 -15.23
N VAL A 530 8.29 -43.26 -15.29
CA VAL A 530 6.94 -42.70 -15.25
C VAL A 530 6.33 -43.06 -13.89
N VAL A 531 5.86 -42.02 -13.17
CA VAL A 531 5.28 -42.16 -11.83
C VAL A 531 3.80 -41.79 -11.89
N ASP A 532 2.93 -42.73 -11.52
CA ASP A 532 1.49 -42.48 -11.40
C ASP A 532 1.13 -42.12 -9.94
N LEU A 533 0.72 -40.88 -9.73
CA LEU A 533 0.35 -40.37 -8.40
C LEU A 533 -0.94 -40.98 -7.85
N ASN A 534 -1.82 -41.51 -8.73
CA ASN A 534 -3.03 -42.20 -8.27
C ASN A 534 -2.69 -43.57 -7.61
N GLU A 535 -1.64 -44.25 -8.07
CA GLU A 535 -1.18 -45.48 -7.46
C GLU A 535 -0.48 -45.25 -6.12
N LEU A 536 0.29 -44.17 -6.01
CA LEU A 536 0.99 -43.81 -4.78
C LEU A 536 0.06 -43.38 -3.62
N LYS A 537 -1.13 -42.90 -3.93
CA LYS A 537 -2.15 -42.57 -2.92
C LYS A 537 -2.92 -43.77 -2.36
N LYS A 538 -2.80 -44.94 -3.00
CA LYS A 538 -3.50 -46.18 -2.58
C LYS A 538 -2.68 -47.04 -1.63
N ASN A 539 -1.40 -46.76 -1.53
CA ASN A 539 -0.45 -47.43 -0.64
C ASN A 539 -0.10 -46.54 0.58
#